data_84e704db51bdce7d8e22681232b3b5ee
#
_entry.id   84e704db51bdce7d8e22681232b3b5ee
#
_cell.length_a   1.000
_cell.length_b   1.000
_cell.length_c   1.000
_cell.angle_alpha   90.00
_cell.angle_beta   90.00
_cell.angle_gamma   90.00
#
_symmetry.space_group_name_H-M   'P 1'
#
loop_
_entity.id
_entity.type
_entity.pdbx_description
1 polymer ?
#
loop_
_entity_poly.entity_id
_entity_poly.type
_entity_poly.pdbx_seq_one_letter_code
_entity_poly.pdbx_strand_id
1 'polypeptide(L)' 'MSESFTMAEIKTQFDSEWVLVEDPQLNESLEVVRGKIVWHSKDRDEVYREAVRLRPKRFAMLYTGTLPKDTAIVL' A
#
# COMPACT_ATOMS: atom_id res chain seq x y z
N MET A 1 -8.23 10.65 -15.56
CA MET A 1 -8.43 9.20 -15.57
C MET A 1 -7.79 8.59 -14.34
N SER A 2 -8.54 7.88 -13.57
CA SER A 2 -7.98 7.23 -12.42
C SER A 2 -7.22 5.98 -12.87
N GLU A 3 -5.98 5.86 -12.40
CA GLU A 3 -5.18 4.71 -12.71
C GLU A 3 -5.20 3.76 -11.53
N SER A 4 -5.69 2.59 -11.77
CA SER A 4 -5.78 1.55 -10.76
C SER A 4 -4.73 0.50 -11.08
N PHE A 5 -4.01 0.07 -10.04
CA PHE A 5 -2.95 -0.92 -10.17
C PHE A 5 -3.33 -2.18 -9.41
N THR A 6 -3.03 -3.34 -10.01
CA THR A 6 -3.16 -4.59 -9.27
C THR A 6 -2.01 -4.73 -8.30
N MET A 7 -2.15 -5.62 -7.32
CA MET A 7 -1.06 -5.83 -6.38
C MET A 7 0.22 -6.31 -7.07
N ALA A 8 0.08 -7.12 -8.11
CA ALA A 8 1.25 -7.56 -8.86
C ALA A 8 1.96 -6.39 -9.51
N GLU A 9 1.21 -5.45 -10.07
CA GLU A 9 1.79 -4.26 -10.68
C GLU A 9 2.43 -3.36 -9.64
N ILE A 10 1.79 -3.20 -8.50
CA ILE A 10 2.34 -2.39 -7.41
C ILE A 10 3.68 -2.95 -6.96
N LYS A 11 3.76 -4.25 -6.76
CA LYS A 11 5.00 -4.89 -6.32
C LYS A 11 6.09 -4.80 -7.37
N THR A 12 5.71 -4.77 -8.64
CA THR A 12 6.68 -4.67 -9.73
C THR A 12 7.23 -3.26 -9.86
N GLN A 13 6.37 -2.27 -9.72
CA GLN A 13 6.78 -0.87 -9.91
C GLN A 13 7.43 -0.26 -8.69
N PHE A 14 7.02 -0.67 -7.51
CA PHE A 14 7.56 -0.11 -6.27
C PHE A 14 8.24 -1.23 -5.49
N ASP A 15 9.54 -1.12 -5.34
CA ASP A 15 10.33 -2.14 -4.65
C ASP A 15 10.73 -1.64 -3.27
N SER A 16 10.37 -2.40 -2.25
CA SER A 16 10.71 -2.08 -0.86
C SER A 16 10.25 -0.69 -0.46
N GLU A 17 9.04 -0.34 -0.83
CA GLU A 17 8.48 0.96 -0.50
C GLU A 17 7.12 0.80 0.16
N TRP A 18 6.75 1.84 0.91
CA TRP A 18 5.41 1.97 1.43
C TRP A 18 4.58 2.69 0.38
N VAL A 19 3.38 2.19 0.13
CA VAL A 19 2.51 2.72 -0.91
C VAL A 19 1.17 3.06 -0.29
N LEU A 20 0.69 4.27 -0.58
CA LEU A 20 -0.62 4.71 -0.14
C LEU A 20 -1.60 4.48 -1.28
N VAL A 21 -2.59 3.65 -1.03
CA VAL A 21 -3.57 3.25 -2.03
C VAL A 21 -4.92 3.83 -1.63
N GLU A 22 -5.53 4.56 -2.55
CA GLU A 22 -6.87 5.10 -2.35
C GLU A 22 -7.90 4.16 -2.95
N ASP A 23 -9.02 4.03 -2.25
CA ASP A 23 -10.16 3.22 -2.70
C ASP A 23 -9.74 1.79 -3.05
N PRO A 24 -9.09 1.10 -2.12
CA PRO A 24 -8.61 -0.25 -2.41
C PRO A 24 -9.78 -1.22 -2.61
N GLN A 25 -9.61 -2.11 -3.57
CA GLN A 25 -10.57 -3.19 -3.79
C GLN A 25 -10.06 -4.43 -3.08
N LEU A 26 -10.94 -5.04 -2.32
CA LEU A 26 -10.58 -6.19 -1.50
C LEU A 26 -11.22 -7.45 -2.04
N ASN A 27 -10.54 -8.58 -1.81
CA ASN A 27 -11.13 -9.87 -2.14
C ASN A 27 -11.86 -10.42 -0.91
N GLU A 28 -12.30 -11.67 -1.00
CA GLU A 28 -13.05 -12.30 0.08
C GLU A 28 -12.24 -12.44 1.37
N SER A 29 -10.93 -12.50 1.25
CA SER A 29 -10.04 -12.59 2.40
C SER A 29 -9.63 -11.22 2.93
N LEU A 30 -10.26 -10.14 2.44
CA LEU A 30 -9.95 -8.77 2.83
C LEU A 30 -8.54 -8.34 2.45
N GLU A 31 -7.99 -8.96 1.43
CA GLU A 31 -6.69 -8.57 0.91
C GLU A 31 -6.87 -7.58 -0.25
N VAL A 32 -6.00 -6.58 -0.30
CA VAL A 32 -6.06 -5.60 -1.38
C VAL A 32 -5.64 -6.26 -2.68
N VAL A 33 -6.51 -6.23 -3.68
CA VAL A 33 -6.21 -6.80 -4.98
C VAL A 33 -5.85 -5.73 -6.00
N ARG A 34 -6.34 -4.51 -5.81
CA ARG A 34 -5.99 -3.38 -6.66
C ARG A 34 -6.40 -2.08 -5.99
N GLY A 35 -5.91 -0.98 -6.50
CA GLY A 35 -6.28 0.33 -6.00
C GLY A 35 -5.53 1.43 -6.72
N LYS A 36 -5.86 2.66 -6.38
CA LYS A 36 -5.25 3.83 -6.98
C LYS A 36 -4.08 4.29 -6.13
N ILE A 37 -2.90 4.40 -6.75
CA ILE A 37 -1.70 4.85 -6.04
C ILE A 37 -1.73 6.36 -5.94
N VAL A 38 -1.69 6.88 -4.73
CA VAL A 38 -1.68 8.33 -4.51
C VAL A 38 -0.37 8.83 -3.92
N TRP A 39 0.41 7.95 -3.30
CA TRP A 39 1.72 8.32 -2.76
C TRP A 39 2.55 7.07 -2.54
N HIS A 40 3.85 7.22 -2.53
CA HIS A 40 4.75 6.14 -2.17
C HIS A 40 6.05 6.71 -1.63
N SER A 41 6.68 5.98 -0.75
CA SER A 41 7.96 6.39 -0.17
C SER A 41 8.58 5.22 0.55
N LYS A 42 9.89 5.25 0.71
CA LYS A 42 10.59 4.28 1.53
C LYS A 42 10.42 4.59 3.01
N ASP A 43 9.97 5.79 3.33
CA ASP A 43 9.73 6.22 4.70
C ASP A 43 8.23 6.08 5.01
N ARG A 44 7.92 5.18 5.93
CA ARG A 44 6.54 4.95 6.33
C ARG A 44 5.88 6.20 6.90
N ASP A 45 6.63 6.98 7.67
CA ASP A 45 6.08 8.19 8.28
C ASP A 45 5.69 9.22 7.25
N GLU A 46 6.45 9.31 6.16
CA GLU A 46 6.11 10.21 5.08
C GLU A 46 4.79 9.83 4.44
N VAL A 47 4.60 8.54 4.19
CA VAL A 47 3.36 8.04 3.61
C VAL A 47 2.20 8.29 4.55
N TYR A 48 2.42 8.07 5.84
CA TYR A 48 1.38 8.31 6.83
C TYR A 48 0.98 9.79 6.87
N ARG A 49 1.95 10.69 6.81
CA ARG A 49 1.66 12.12 6.80
C ARG A 49 0.87 12.51 5.56
N GLU A 50 1.20 11.92 4.42
CA GLU A 50 0.44 12.19 3.20
C GLU A 50 -0.99 11.66 3.30
N ALA A 51 -1.17 10.52 3.95
CA ALA A 51 -2.50 9.98 4.15
C ALA A 51 -3.35 10.94 5.00
N VAL A 52 -2.76 11.51 6.03
CA VAL A 52 -3.45 12.47 6.88
C VAL A 52 -3.75 13.76 6.10
N ARG A 53 -2.80 14.21 5.31
CA ARG A 53 -2.95 15.44 4.53
C ARG A 53 -4.03 15.33 3.46
N LEU A 54 -4.04 14.20 2.76
CA LEU A 54 -4.97 14.00 1.65
C LEU A 54 -6.36 13.59 2.12
N ARG A 55 -6.45 12.96 3.29
CA ARG A 55 -7.71 12.53 3.90
C ARG A 55 -8.61 11.75 2.95
N PRO A 56 -8.10 10.70 2.31
CA PRO A 56 -8.96 9.90 1.44
C PRO A 56 -10.06 9.22 2.26
N LYS A 57 -11.20 9.02 1.65
CA LYS A 57 -12.32 8.38 2.35
C LYS A 57 -12.01 6.93 2.68
N ARG A 58 -11.34 6.25 1.75
CA ARG A 58 -10.92 4.86 1.93
C ARG A 58 -9.49 4.76 1.46
N PHE A 59 -8.65 4.14 2.25
CA PHE A 59 -7.25 3.99 1.85
C PHE A 59 -6.64 2.79 2.55
N ALA A 60 -5.51 2.35 2.02
CA ALA A 60 -4.70 1.33 2.63
C ALA A 60 -3.24 1.71 2.47
N MET A 61 -2.42 1.36 3.43
CA MET A 61 -0.98 1.50 3.34
C MET A 61 -0.40 0.13 3.15
N LEU A 62 0.38 -0.04 2.09
CA LEU A 62 0.94 -1.32 1.73
C LEU A 62 2.46 -1.22 1.68
N TYR A 63 3.12 -2.29 2.07
CA TYR A 63 4.57 -2.38 1.95
C TYR A 63 4.90 -3.40 0.87
N THR A 64 5.69 -2.98 -0.11
CA THR A 64 5.99 -3.82 -1.26
C THR A 64 7.22 -4.68 -1.06
N GLY A 65 8.00 -4.40 -0.03
CA GLY A 65 9.20 -5.18 0.24
C GLY A 65 8.88 -6.51 0.92
N THR A 66 9.92 -7.31 1.08
CA THR A 66 9.79 -8.57 1.77
C THR A 66 10.23 -8.40 3.22
N LEU A 67 9.34 -8.71 4.14
CA LEU A 67 9.68 -8.65 5.55
C LEU A 67 10.58 -9.83 5.91
N PRO A 68 11.60 -9.60 6.74
CA PRO A 68 12.44 -10.70 7.20
C PRO A 68 11.62 -11.74 7.93
N LYS A 69 11.95 -13.00 7.70
CA LYS A 69 11.23 -14.09 8.36
C LYS A 69 11.41 -14.03 9.88
N ASP A 70 12.54 -13.50 10.31
CA ASP A 70 12.83 -13.41 11.73
C ASP A 70 11.93 -12.44 12.46
N THR A 71 11.30 -11.56 11.71
CA THR A 71 10.34 -10.64 12.30
C THR A 71 8.97 -11.25 12.38
N ALA A 72 8.83 -12.49 11.99
CA ALA A 72 7.58 -13.17 12.15
C ALA A 72 7.18 -13.09 13.61
N ILE A 73 6.03 -12.54 13.83
CA ILE A 73 5.57 -12.31 15.18
C ILE A 73 5.13 -13.60 15.80
N VAL A 74 5.69 -13.84 16.94
CA VAL A 74 5.24 -14.96 17.73
C VAL A 74 4.02 -14.50 18.49
N LEU A 75 2.94 -15.05 18.13
CA LEU A 75 1.68 -14.67 18.76
C LEU A 75 1.39 -15.54 19.96
#